data_be2eb2e80b6a11859141dd6396dda9e6
#
_entry.id   be2eb2e80b6a11859141dd6396dda9e6
#
_cell.length_a   1.000
_cell.length_b   1.000
_cell.length_c   1.000
_cell.angle_alpha   90.00
_cell.angle_beta   90.00
_cell.angle_gamma   90.00
#
_symmetry.space_group_name_H-M   'P 1'
#
loop_
_entity.id
_entity.type
_entity.pdbx_description
1 polymer ?
#
loop_
_entity_poly.entity_id
_entity_poly.type
_entity_poly.pdbx_seq_one_letter_code
_entity_poly.pdbx_strand_id
1 'polypeptide(L)'
;QLYAEATNYFDGATIWRSANGGTWTQVTAPGFHSTYGANNPFVFDLFVFNGKLYAGTGHWEGAPSAGRIWRSANGTDWSLVAADGLGNPNNFGFTTFASFKGMLYVAALNRPVGMLTTDDQVSFSAS
;
A
#
# COMPACT_ATOMS: atom_id res chain seq x y z
N GLN A 1 15.49 -8.79 -9.16
CA GLN A 1 14.89 -9.03 -7.86
C GLN A 1 13.39 -9.33 -8.02
N LEU A 2 12.93 -10.30 -7.26
CA LEU A 2 11.51 -10.60 -7.11
C LEU A 2 11.03 -10.05 -5.77
N TYR A 3 9.80 -9.57 -5.74
CA TYR A 3 9.16 -9.09 -4.52
C TYR A 3 7.85 -9.82 -4.30
N ALA A 4 7.57 -10.15 -3.05
CA ALA A 4 6.32 -10.74 -2.62
C ALA A 4 5.76 -9.95 -1.44
N GLU A 5 4.47 -9.86 -1.38
CA GLU A 5 3.74 -9.21 -0.30
C GLU A 5 3.03 -10.24 0.57
N ALA A 6 2.96 -9.99 1.85
CA ALA A 6 2.26 -10.85 2.79
C ALA A 6 1.31 -10.02 3.65
N THR A 7 0.05 -10.38 3.60
CA THR A 7 -0.98 -9.83 4.48
C THR A 7 -0.80 -10.41 5.89
N ASN A 8 -0.85 -9.55 6.90
CA ASN A 8 -0.82 -9.97 8.29
C ASN A 8 -1.72 -9.06 9.13
N TYR A 9 -2.80 -9.62 9.65
CA TYR A 9 -3.81 -8.91 10.43
C TYR A 9 -3.37 -8.57 11.85
N PHE A 10 -2.35 -9.26 12.37
CA PHE A 10 -1.91 -9.12 13.74
C PHE A 10 -0.77 -8.12 13.89
N ASP A 11 0.22 -8.22 13.01
CA ASP A 11 1.46 -7.45 13.12
C ASP A 11 1.59 -6.37 12.05
N GLY A 12 0.85 -6.51 10.95
CA GLY A 12 0.95 -5.66 9.77
C GLY A 12 1.62 -6.34 8.59
N ALA A 13 1.31 -5.86 7.39
CA ALA A 13 1.82 -6.42 6.14
C ALA A 13 3.34 -6.32 6.04
N THR A 14 3.94 -7.27 5.35
CA THR A 14 5.38 -7.31 5.09
C THR A 14 5.67 -7.50 3.62
N ILE A 15 6.83 -7.02 3.19
CA ILE A 15 7.38 -7.28 1.85
C ILE A 15 8.62 -8.14 1.99
N TRP A 16 8.74 -9.10 1.10
CA TRP A 16 9.84 -10.03 0.98
C TRP A 16 10.51 -9.89 -0.37
N ARG A 17 11.79 -10.12 -0.44
CA ARG A 17 12.60 -10.03 -1.65
C ARG A 17 13.40 -11.29 -1.89
N SER A 18 13.53 -11.68 -3.15
CA SER A 18 14.39 -12.79 -3.58
C SER A 18 15.16 -12.44 -4.84
N ALA A 19 16.41 -12.88 -4.92
CA ALA A 19 17.21 -12.79 -6.13
C ALA A 19 16.98 -13.97 -7.10
N ASN A 20 16.51 -15.11 -6.59
CA ASN A 20 16.43 -16.36 -7.35
C ASN A 20 15.09 -17.09 -7.28
N GLY A 21 14.14 -16.55 -6.51
CA GLY A 21 12.82 -17.17 -6.29
C GLY A 21 12.80 -18.30 -5.25
N GLY A 22 13.96 -18.73 -4.78
CA GLY A 22 14.06 -19.83 -3.80
C GLY A 22 14.30 -19.37 -2.37
N THR A 23 15.17 -18.36 -2.20
CA THR A 23 15.48 -17.79 -0.88
C THR A 23 14.87 -16.40 -0.77
N TRP A 24 14.12 -16.16 0.29
CA TRP A 24 13.39 -14.92 0.53
C TRP A 24 13.85 -14.23 1.81
N THR A 25 14.02 -12.92 1.75
CA THR A 25 14.39 -12.08 2.89
C THR A 25 13.32 -11.03 3.08
N GLN A 26 12.83 -10.88 4.32
CA GLN A 26 11.92 -9.80 4.67
C GLN A 26 12.65 -8.45 4.61
N VAL A 27 12.06 -7.48 3.92
CA VAL A 27 12.68 -6.18 3.67
C VAL A 27 11.89 -5.00 4.26
N THR A 28 10.75 -5.26 4.89
CA THR A 28 10.01 -4.25 5.65
C THR A 28 9.79 -4.70 7.08
N ALA A 29 9.75 -3.74 8.02
CA ALA A 29 9.13 -3.98 9.31
C ALA A 29 7.63 -4.28 9.11
N PRO A 30 6.97 -5.03 10.00
CA PRO A 30 5.53 -5.22 9.94
C PRO A 30 4.78 -3.90 9.90
N GLY A 31 3.83 -3.78 8.95
CA GLY A 31 3.09 -2.54 8.69
C GLY A 31 3.95 -1.38 8.17
N PHE A 32 5.16 -1.65 7.70
CA PHE A 32 6.17 -0.71 7.20
C PHE A 32 6.81 0.18 8.26
N HIS A 33 6.16 0.38 9.37
CA HIS A 33 6.70 1.16 10.48
C HIS A 33 6.01 0.77 11.79
N SER A 34 6.76 0.78 12.88
CA SER A 34 6.23 0.42 14.21
C SER A 34 5.01 1.24 14.65
N THR A 35 4.91 2.48 14.20
CA THR A 35 3.76 3.35 14.48
C THR A 35 2.45 2.84 13.86
N TYR A 36 2.55 2.15 12.73
CA TYR A 36 1.36 1.69 12.00
C TYR A 36 1.02 0.23 12.30
N GLY A 37 2.02 -0.65 12.41
CA GLY A 37 1.86 -2.04 12.80
C GLY A 37 0.63 -2.71 12.19
N ALA A 38 -0.21 -3.29 13.03
CA ALA A 38 -1.45 -3.96 12.63
C ALA A 38 -2.47 -3.04 11.95
N ASN A 39 -2.32 -1.72 12.02
CA ASN A 39 -3.17 -0.77 11.28
C ASN A 39 -2.80 -0.64 9.80
N ASN A 40 -1.88 -1.46 9.32
CA ASN A 40 -1.46 -1.50 7.93
C ASN A 40 -1.31 -2.95 7.46
N PRO A 41 -2.39 -3.77 7.55
CA PRO A 41 -2.30 -5.22 7.36
C PRO A 41 -2.19 -5.66 5.90
N PHE A 42 -2.50 -4.79 4.94
CA PHE A 42 -2.50 -5.12 3.52
C PHE A 42 -1.46 -4.33 2.75
N VAL A 43 -0.72 -5.02 1.89
CA VAL A 43 -0.14 -4.45 0.68
C VAL A 43 -1.01 -4.92 -0.47
N PHE A 44 -1.54 -4.00 -1.26
CA PHE A 44 -2.43 -4.33 -2.38
C PHE A 44 -1.70 -4.38 -3.70
N ASP A 45 -0.64 -3.61 -3.84
CA ASP A 45 0.12 -3.55 -5.10
C ASP A 45 1.55 -3.06 -4.86
N LEU A 46 2.46 -3.61 -5.65
CA LEU A 46 3.85 -3.17 -5.77
C LEU A 46 4.11 -2.74 -7.22
N PHE A 47 4.62 -1.54 -7.41
CA PHE A 47 4.79 -0.97 -8.73
C PHE A 47 6.10 -0.19 -8.87
N VAL A 48 6.81 -0.41 -9.98
CA VAL A 48 8.04 0.32 -10.29
C VAL A 48 7.69 1.55 -11.14
N PHE A 49 8.08 2.72 -10.65
CA PHE A 49 7.92 3.97 -11.38
C PHE A 49 9.16 4.86 -11.17
N ASN A 50 9.73 5.33 -12.29
CA ASN A 50 10.95 6.16 -12.31
C ASN A 50 12.09 5.58 -11.45
N GLY A 51 12.34 4.27 -11.59
CA GLY A 51 13.41 3.58 -10.89
C GLY A 51 13.20 3.38 -9.40
N LYS A 52 11.99 3.64 -8.89
CA LYS A 52 11.63 3.42 -7.49
C LYS A 52 10.48 2.44 -7.37
N LEU A 53 10.45 1.71 -6.27
CA LEU A 53 9.37 0.79 -5.94
C LEU A 53 8.34 1.51 -5.07
N TYR A 54 7.09 1.41 -5.45
CA TYR A 54 5.94 1.95 -4.71
C TYR A 54 5.10 0.82 -4.16
N ALA A 55 4.56 0.99 -2.96
CA ALA A 55 3.63 0.07 -2.34
C ALA A 55 2.35 0.80 -1.93
N GLY A 56 1.23 0.30 -2.40
CA GLY A 56 -0.09 0.73 -1.95
C GLY A 56 -0.55 -0.15 -0.80
N THR A 57 -0.85 0.45 0.32
CA THR A 57 -1.28 -0.25 1.53
C THR A 57 -2.64 0.21 1.98
N GLY A 58 -3.22 -0.53 2.90
CA GLY A 58 -4.51 -0.16 3.46
C GLY A 58 -4.96 -1.10 4.55
N HIS A 59 -6.20 -0.89 4.91
CA HIS A 59 -6.89 -1.62 5.97
C HIS A 59 -8.17 -2.23 5.42
N TRP A 60 -8.89 -3.00 6.24
CA TRP A 60 -10.22 -3.43 5.87
C TRP A 60 -11.22 -2.29 6.05
N GLU A 61 -12.33 -2.45 5.42
CA GLU A 61 -13.49 -1.60 5.54
C GLU A 61 -13.92 -1.40 7.00
N GLY A 62 -14.24 -0.15 7.35
CA GLY A 62 -14.67 0.20 8.70
C GLY A 62 -13.54 0.42 9.70
N ALA A 63 -12.29 0.23 9.30
CA ALA A 63 -11.15 0.55 10.14
C ALA A 63 -10.95 2.06 10.25
N PRO A 64 -10.45 2.55 11.38
CA PRO A 64 -10.26 3.99 11.61
C PRO A 64 -9.02 4.55 10.91
N SER A 65 -8.39 3.81 10.01
CA SER A 65 -7.18 4.26 9.35
C SER A 65 -7.34 4.30 7.81
N ALA A 66 -6.85 5.38 7.24
CA ALA A 66 -6.80 5.56 5.79
C ALA A 66 -5.67 4.76 5.15
N GLY A 67 -5.76 4.56 3.84
CA GLY A 67 -4.69 3.96 3.04
C GLY A 67 -3.45 4.84 3.00
N ARG A 68 -2.31 4.20 2.74
CA ARG A 68 -1.00 4.83 2.65
C ARG A 68 -0.27 4.41 1.39
N ILE A 69 0.63 5.28 0.94
CA ILE A 69 1.53 4.98 -0.16
C ILE A 69 2.96 5.09 0.35
N TRP A 70 3.73 4.05 0.12
CA TRP A 70 5.13 3.96 0.49
C TRP A 70 6.01 3.90 -0.73
N ARG A 71 7.26 4.33 -0.59
CA ARG A 71 8.24 4.33 -1.68
C ARG A 71 9.60 3.91 -1.19
N SER A 72 10.31 3.15 -2.02
CA SER A 72 11.69 2.75 -1.79
C SER A 72 12.55 2.93 -3.04
N ALA A 73 13.77 3.44 -2.86
CA ALA A 73 14.75 3.52 -3.95
C ALA A 73 15.58 2.23 -4.10
N ASN A 74 15.68 1.42 -3.05
CA ASN A 74 16.53 0.22 -3.00
C ASN A 74 15.77 -1.08 -2.66
N GLY A 75 14.47 -0.98 -2.37
CA GLY A 75 13.62 -2.11 -2.01
C GLY A 75 13.73 -2.56 -0.54
N THR A 76 14.54 -1.88 0.27
CA THR A 76 14.73 -2.19 1.70
C THR A 76 14.39 -1.02 2.61
N ASP A 77 14.75 0.19 2.20
CA ASP A 77 14.47 1.40 2.95
C ASP A 77 13.21 2.06 2.38
N TRP A 78 12.16 2.11 3.19
CA TRP A 78 10.85 2.59 2.78
C TRP A 78 10.50 3.91 3.48
N SER A 79 9.97 4.84 2.72
CA SER A 79 9.47 6.12 3.21
C SER A 79 8.00 6.31 2.87
N LEU A 80 7.28 6.95 3.77
CA LEU A 80 5.89 7.30 3.57
C LEU A 80 5.79 8.47 2.57
N VAL A 81 5.06 8.25 1.48
CA VAL A 81 4.84 9.27 0.44
C VAL A 81 3.50 9.97 0.65
N ALA A 82 2.49 9.23 1.00
CA ALA A 82 1.16 9.73 1.26
C ALA A 82 0.53 9.00 2.44
N ALA A 83 0.00 9.78 3.36
CA ALA A 83 -0.81 9.33 4.48
C ALA A 83 -2.26 9.79 4.28
N ASP A 84 -3.12 9.41 5.19
CA ASP A 84 -4.48 9.93 5.33
C ASP A 84 -5.32 9.84 4.05
N GLY A 85 -5.08 8.80 3.25
CA GLY A 85 -5.88 8.52 2.06
C GLY A 85 -5.77 9.59 0.97
N LEU A 86 -4.63 10.28 0.85
CA LEU A 86 -4.45 11.43 -0.05
C LEU A 86 -5.43 12.58 0.27
N GLY A 87 -5.64 12.84 1.55
CA GLY A 87 -6.50 13.91 2.03
C GLY A 87 -7.98 13.52 2.17
N ASN A 88 -8.32 12.27 1.86
CA ASN A 88 -9.65 11.74 2.10
C ASN A 88 -9.56 10.51 3.02
N PRO A 89 -9.93 10.62 4.29
CA PRO A 89 -9.82 9.52 5.24
C PRO A 89 -10.69 8.30 4.90
N ASN A 90 -11.66 8.47 4.00
CA ASN A 90 -12.48 7.37 3.50
C ASN A 90 -11.77 6.52 2.44
N ASN A 91 -10.63 6.96 1.92
CA ASN A 91 -9.77 6.14 1.08
C ASN A 91 -9.00 5.17 1.97
N PHE A 92 -9.53 3.98 2.17
CA PHE A 92 -8.99 3.02 3.13
C PHE A 92 -7.93 2.06 2.55
N GLY A 93 -7.72 2.08 1.25
CA GLY A 93 -6.69 1.27 0.59
C GLY A 93 -6.33 1.79 -0.79
N PHE A 94 -5.06 1.63 -1.16
CA PHE A 94 -4.56 1.93 -2.50
C PHE A 94 -4.22 0.61 -3.20
N THR A 95 -5.03 0.23 -4.19
CA THR A 95 -5.12 -1.13 -4.70
C THR A 95 -4.36 -1.39 -6.00
N THR A 96 -4.12 -0.35 -6.79
CA THR A 96 -3.51 -0.54 -8.11
C THR A 96 -2.78 0.71 -8.54
N PHE A 97 -1.58 0.54 -9.04
CA PHE A 97 -0.82 1.61 -9.68
C PHE A 97 -0.80 1.42 -11.20
N ALA A 98 -0.72 2.51 -11.92
CA ALA A 98 -0.45 2.54 -13.35
C ALA A 98 0.37 3.76 -13.70
N SER A 99 1.13 3.69 -14.78
CA SER A 99 1.83 4.86 -15.33
C SER A 99 1.28 5.18 -16.72
N PHE A 100 1.10 6.46 -16.98
CA PHE A 100 0.65 6.94 -18.27
C PHE A 100 1.20 8.34 -18.53
N LYS A 101 1.82 8.54 -19.69
CA LYS A 101 2.42 9.82 -20.10
C LYS A 101 3.34 10.43 -19.04
N GLY A 102 4.20 9.59 -18.42
CA GLY A 102 5.16 10.04 -17.42
C GLY A 102 4.58 10.34 -16.03
N MET A 103 3.32 10.04 -15.79
CA MET A 103 2.64 10.24 -14.51
C MET A 103 2.27 8.91 -13.86
N LEU A 104 2.33 8.88 -12.54
CA LEU A 104 1.88 7.75 -11.73
C LEU A 104 0.43 7.97 -11.29
N TYR A 105 -0.40 6.98 -11.53
CA TYR A 105 -1.79 6.92 -11.11
C TYR A 105 -1.99 5.83 -10.07
N VAL A 106 -2.86 6.08 -9.11
CA VAL A 106 -3.24 5.09 -8.11
C VAL A 106 -4.76 5.02 -7.97
N ALA A 107 -5.26 3.79 -7.85
CA ALA A 107 -6.66 3.53 -7.55
C ALA A 107 -6.84 3.39 -6.04
N ALA A 108 -7.83 4.07 -5.50
CA ALA A 108 -8.18 4.03 -4.10
C ALA A 108 -9.53 3.34 -3.89
N LEU A 109 -9.59 2.46 -2.90
CA LEU A 109 -10.85 1.99 -2.34
C LEU A 109 -11.40 3.08 -1.42
N ASN A 110 -12.59 3.55 -1.75
CA ASN A 110 -13.26 4.60 -0.99
C ASN A 110 -14.63 4.12 -0.53
N ARG A 111 -14.88 4.32 0.75
CA ARG A 111 -16.21 4.05 1.31
C ARG A 111 -16.67 5.22 2.16
N PRO A 112 -17.85 5.77 1.90
CA PRO A 112 -18.42 6.82 2.75
C PRO A 112 -18.60 6.34 4.19
N VAL A 113 -18.26 7.18 5.15
CA VAL A 113 -18.43 6.89 6.58
C VAL A 113 -19.90 6.67 6.89
N GLY A 114 -20.20 5.58 7.60
CA GLY A 114 -21.55 5.28 8.07
C GLY A 114 -22.46 4.59 7.07
N MET A 115 -21.98 4.24 5.88
CA MET A 115 -22.73 3.47 4.90
C MET A 115 -22.28 2.01 4.87
N LEU A 116 -23.13 1.10 5.27
CA LEU A 116 -23.00 -0.33 5.03
C LEU A 116 -23.57 -0.62 3.65
N THR A 117 -22.84 -0.31 2.60
CA THR A 117 -23.24 -0.63 1.23
C THR A 117 -22.29 -1.65 0.64
N THR A 118 -22.80 -2.41 -0.33
CA THR A 118 -22.01 -3.36 -1.11
C THR A 118 -21.28 -2.71 -2.28
N ASP A 119 -21.51 -1.42 -2.50
CA ASP A 119 -20.95 -0.68 -3.63
C ASP A 119 -19.71 0.08 -3.19
N ASP A 120 -18.57 -0.55 -3.40
CA ASP A 120 -17.28 0.13 -3.20
C ASP A 120 -17.04 1.14 -4.32
N GLN A 121 -16.76 2.36 -3.93
CA GLN A 121 -16.33 3.38 -4.86
C GLN A 121 -14.82 3.29 -5.04
N VAL A 122 -14.39 3.21 -6.28
CA VAL A 122 -12.97 3.26 -6.64
C VAL A 122 -12.70 4.62 -7.27
N SER A 123 -11.75 5.35 -6.70
CA SER A 123 -11.31 6.63 -7.24
C SER A 123 -9.86 6.54 -7.71
N PHE A 124 -9.53 7.35 -8.71
CA PHE A 124 -8.20 7.41 -9.27
C PHE A 124 -7.57 8.76 -8.95
N SER A 125 -6.31 8.73 -8.50
CA SER A 125 -5.53 9.93 -8.20
C SER A 125 -4.23 9.90 -8.98
N ALA A 126 -3.79 11.06 -9.48
CA ALA A 126 -2.45 11.26 -10.04
C ALA A 126 -1.47 11.63 -8.92
N SER A 127 -0.30 11.02 -8.93
CA SER A 127 0.75 11.32 -7.95
C SER A 127 2.11 11.57 -8.58
#